data_2684be3dce12b5a5192b51f5a20013ee
#
_entry.id   2684be3dce12b5a5192b51f5a20013ee
#
_cell.length_a   1.000
_cell.length_b   1.000
_cell.length_c   1.000
_cell.angle_alpha   90.00
_cell.angle_beta   90.00
_cell.angle_gamma   90.00
#
_symmetry.space_group_name_H-M   'P 1'
#
loop_
_entity.id
_entity.type
_entity.pdbx_description
1 polymer ?
#
loop_
_entity_poly.entity_id
_entity_poly.type
_entity_poly.pdbx_seq_one_letter_code
_entity_poly.pdbx_strand_id
1 'polypeptide(L)'
;MKRMIAGLSAIGLVFATALALAAGQYGPGVSDSEIKIGNTMPYSGPASAYGIIGKTETAYFRMVNEHGGINGRKVNFISRDDGYSPPKTVEQVRQLVEQDQVLFLFSTLGTPTNTAIHGYLNDNKVPQLFVASGADQWDDPKHFPWTMGFIPSYGTEAHIYARYILQNLPNSKIGVLYQNDDFGKDYLNGLRDGLGDKAAKMIVATQSYETTDPTVDSQVVALQASGADVLLTVAIPKFAAQAIRKVYDTGWKPTHFLTSVSNSVGTVMKSAGYEKGVGIISAAFAKDPTDPQWQDTPEDQEWLAFMKKYNASANLADIQGAVGYSYAQIMVAVLKACGDNLTRENLMKQATSLQNIALPMLLPGITLSTSATDFAPIKQMQLEKFDGATWKLFGEVIRAPAN
;
A
#
# COMPACT_ATOMS: atom_id res chain seq x y z
N MET A 1 38.99 43.90 78.84
CA MET A 1 37.82 43.17 78.44
C MET A 1 37.37 43.64 77.05
N LYS A 2 37.73 42.93 75.99
CA LYS A 2 37.29 43.19 74.62
C LYS A 2 36.71 41.87 74.09
N ARG A 3 35.39 41.84 73.81
CA ARG A 3 34.70 40.72 73.22
C ARG A 3 34.86 40.79 71.68
N MET A 4 35.44 39.79 71.10
CA MET A 4 35.44 39.54 69.64
C MET A 4 34.15 38.84 69.28
N ILE A 5 33.41 39.41 68.30
CA ILE A 5 32.24 38.79 67.68
C ILE A 5 32.75 38.17 66.35
N ALA A 6 32.69 36.84 66.25
CA ALA A 6 32.98 36.15 65.01
C ALA A 6 31.72 36.07 64.17
N GLY A 7 31.73 36.64 62.98
CA GLY A 7 30.66 36.52 61.97
C GLY A 7 30.87 35.29 61.12
N LEU A 8 29.91 34.31 61.14
CA LEU A 8 29.83 33.19 60.25
C LEU A 8 29.14 33.66 58.93
N SER A 9 29.89 33.68 57.85
CA SER A 9 29.33 33.85 56.49
C SER A 9 28.97 32.46 55.96
N ALA A 10 27.67 32.16 55.85
CA ALA A 10 27.17 30.98 55.18
C ALA A 10 27.13 31.23 53.65
N ILE A 11 28.04 30.61 52.91
CA ILE A 11 28.02 30.57 51.45
C ILE A 11 27.04 29.44 51.03
N GLY A 12 25.85 29.87 50.56
CA GLY A 12 24.86 28.98 49.97
C GLY A 12 25.33 28.52 48.58
N LEU A 13 25.73 27.27 48.45
CA LEU A 13 25.97 26.64 47.14
C LEU A 13 24.63 26.28 46.47
N VAL A 14 24.23 27.07 45.49
CA VAL A 14 23.09 26.75 44.61
C VAL A 14 23.54 25.70 43.61
N PHE A 15 23.18 24.44 43.86
CA PHE A 15 23.28 23.36 42.86
C PHE A 15 22.22 23.59 41.78
N ALA A 16 22.63 24.18 40.65
CA ALA A 16 21.84 24.14 39.41
C ALA A 16 21.97 22.71 38.85
N THR A 17 21.01 21.86 39.12
CA THR A 17 20.84 20.61 38.40
C THR A 17 20.44 20.94 36.96
N ALA A 18 21.42 21.00 36.06
CA ALA A 18 21.19 20.95 34.63
C ALA A 18 20.58 19.54 34.35
N LEU A 19 19.29 19.50 34.06
CA LEU A 19 18.70 18.34 33.38
C LEU A 19 19.40 18.27 32.01
N ALA A 20 20.38 17.39 31.88
CA ALA A 20 20.87 16.97 30.58
C ALA A 20 19.72 16.27 29.89
N LEU A 21 19.01 16.96 29.01
CA LEU A 21 18.14 16.33 28.01
C LEU A 21 19.04 15.36 27.27
N ALA A 22 18.75 14.06 27.38
CA ALA A 22 19.45 13.06 26.62
C ALA A 22 19.30 13.43 25.13
N ALA A 23 20.42 13.70 24.46
CA ALA A 23 20.41 13.98 23.03
C ALA A 23 19.73 12.83 22.29
N GLY A 24 18.81 13.14 21.38
CA GLY A 24 18.13 12.13 20.59
C GLY A 24 19.14 11.29 19.80
N GLN A 25 18.80 10.03 19.55
CA GLN A 25 19.58 9.16 18.67
C GLN A 25 19.01 9.26 17.26
N TYR A 26 19.78 9.80 16.32
CA TYR A 26 19.30 10.10 14.99
C TYR A 26 20.08 9.35 13.91
N GLY A 27 19.33 8.80 12.94
CA GLY A 27 19.86 8.34 11.69
C GLY A 27 20.02 9.47 10.65
N PRO A 28 20.44 9.14 9.43
CA PRO A 28 20.50 10.12 8.34
C PRO A 28 19.16 10.84 8.14
N GLY A 29 19.21 12.14 7.78
CA GLY A 29 18.02 12.93 7.48
C GLY A 29 17.14 13.30 8.67
N VAL A 30 17.63 13.12 9.91
CA VAL A 30 16.91 13.48 11.12
C VAL A 30 17.67 14.55 11.90
N SER A 31 16.92 15.48 12.46
CA SER A 31 17.38 16.50 13.40
C SER A 31 16.37 16.71 14.53
N ASP A 32 16.66 17.63 15.45
CA ASP A 32 15.71 18.03 16.49
C ASP A 32 14.40 18.63 15.94
N SER A 33 14.39 19.08 14.68
CA SER A 33 13.27 19.78 14.07
C SER A 33 12.70 19.14 12.81
N GLU A 34 13.36 18.14 12.23
CA GLU A 34 12.99 17.56 10.93
C GLU A 34 13.21 16.05 10.86
N ILE A 35 12.34 15.37 10.10
CA ILE A 35 12.48 13.97 9.67
C ILE A 35 12.31 13.93 8.15
N LYS A 36 13.35 13.54 7.40
CA LYS A 36 13.29 13.39 5.95
C LYS A 36 12.85 11.97 5.57
N ILE A 37 11.80 11.86 4.75
CA ILE A 37 11.23 10.61 4.25
C ILE A 37 11.24 10.64 2.74
N GLY A 38 11.75 9.60 2.09
CA GLY A 38 11.77 9.46 0.63
C GLY A 38 10.60 8.63 0.12
N ASN A 39 10.16 8.94 -1.10
CA ASN A 39 9.14 8.18 -1.81
C ASN A 39 9.38 8.23 -3.33
N THR A 40 9.04 7.16 -4.02
CA THR A 40 8.87 7.16 -5.48
C THR A 40 7.45 6.75 -5.83
N MET A 41 6.83 7.51 -6.73
CA MET A 41 5.42 7.37 -7.08
C MET A 41 5.23 7.66 -8.57
N PRO A 42 4.44 6.88 -9.32
CA PRO A 42 4.17 7.17 -10.73
C PRO A 42 3.15 8.31 -10.86
N TYR A 43 3.62 9.56 -10.81
CA TYR A 43 2.76 10.71 -11.11
C TYR A 43 2.52 10.87 -12.62
N SER A 44 3.34 10.23 -13.44
CA SER A 44 3.24 10.14 -14.89
C SER A 44 3.27 8.68 -15.37
N GLY A 45 3.11 8.44 -16.69
CA GLY A 45 3.21 7.12 -17.28
C GLY A 45 1.96 6.23 -17.12
N PRO A 46 2.09 4.91 -17.42
CA PRO A 46 0.94 4.00 -17.53
C PRO A 46 0.23 3.72 -16.20
N ALA A 47 0.90 3.91 -15.07
CA ALA A 47 0.38 3.70 -13.73
C ALA A 47 0.02 5.00 -13.00
N SER A 48 -0.09 6.13 -13.72
CA SER A 48 -0.28 7.47 -13.13
C SER A 48 -1.59 7.63 -12.34
N ALA A 49 -2.56 6.74 -12.52
CA ALA A 49 -3.77 6.69 -11.70
C ALA A 49 -3.45 6.50 -10.20
N TYR A 50 -2.37 5.79 -9.87
CA TYR A 50 -1.93 5.61 -8.49
C TYR A 50 -1.28 6.84 -7.85
N GLY A 51 -0.96 7.87 -8.62
CA GLY A 51 -0.36 9.10 -8.10
C GLY A 51 -1.18 9.80 -7.01
N ILE A 52 -2.47 9.48 -6.88
CA ILE A 52 -3.32 9.97 -5.79
C ILE A 52 -2.82 9.49 -4.41
N ILE A 53 -2.20 8.30 -4.31
CA ILE A 53 -1.64 7.78 -3.06
C ILE A 53 -0.60 8.77 -2.54
N GLY A 54 0.46 9.05 -3.29
CA GLY A 54 1.53 9.96 -2.87
C GLY A 54 1.06 11.41 -2.66
N LYS A 55 0.06 11.87 -3.44
CA LYS A 55 -0.56 13.19 -3.20
C LYS A 55 -1.31 13.23 -1.86
N THR A 56 -2.00 12.16 -1.51
CA THR A 56 -2.72 12.05 -0.22
C THR A 56 -1.75 11.97 0.95
N GLU A 57 -0.67 11.20 0.82
CA GLU A 57 0.41 11.12 1.81
C GLU A 57 1.07 12.48 2.03
N THR A 58 1.40 13.19 0.95
CA THR A 58 1.94 14.56 1.00
C THR A 58 1.00 15.51 1.75
N ALA A 59 -0.30 15.42 1.45
CA ALA A 59 -1.33 16.21 2.12
C ALA A 59 -1.45 15.85 3.61
N TYR A 60 -1.32 14.56 3.95
CA TYR A 60 -1.40 14.08 5.32
C TYR A 60 -0.19 14.57 6.16
N PHE A 61 1.02 14.47 5.64
CA PHE A 61 2.20 14.99 6.34
C PHE A 61 2.17 16.51 6.47
N ARG A 62 1.60 17.24 5.49
CA ARG A 62 1.34 18.67 5.65
C ARG A 62 0.41 18.96 6.83
N MET A 63 -0.70 18.21 6.94
CA MET A 63 -1.62 18.30 8.08
C MET A 63 -0.89 18.02 9.40
N VAL A 64 -0.10 16.96 9.48
CA VAL A 64 0.70 16.62 10.65
C VAL A 64 1.64 17.77 11.04
N ASN A 65 2.28 18.38 10.05
CA ASN A 65 3.20 19.49 10.26
C ASN A 65 2.49 20.77 10.77
N GLU A 66 1.27 21.04 10.32
CA GLU A 66 0.44 22.15 10.82
C GLU A 66 0.06 21.95 12.30
N HIS A 67 -0.06 20.69 12.75
CA HIS A 67 -0.38 20.34 14.13
C HIS A 67 0.85 20.06 15.01
N GLY A 68 2.02 20.59 14.64
CA GLY A 68 3.24 20.51 15.46
C GLY A 68 4.20 19.38 15.10
N GLY A 69 3.91 18.62 14.04
CA GLY A 69 4.77 17.52 13.56
C GLY A 69 4.69 16.27 14.40
N ILE A 70 5.73 15.46 14.35
CA ILE A 70 5.85 14.20 15.09
C ILE A 70 6.88 14.40 16.20
N ASN A 71 6.45 14.33 17.46
CA ASN A 71 7.29 14.56 18.63
C ASN A 71 8.10 15.90 18.49
N GLY A 72 7.43 16.96 17.97
CA GLY A 72 8.03 18.27 17.76
C GLY A 72 8.83 18.43 16.46
N ARG A 73 8.98 17.39 15.65
CA ARG A 73 9.73 17.41 14.38
C ARG A 73 8.79 17.47 13.19
N LYS A 74 9.11 18.30 12.21
CA LYS A 74 8.37 18.34 10.95
C LYS A 74 8.78 17.20 10.03
N VAL A 75 7.82 16.63 9.34
CA VAL A 75 8.07 15.65 8.29
C VAL A 75 8.38 16.37 6.99
N ASN A 76 9.54 16.11 6.42
CA ASN A 76 9.91 16.51 5.07
C ASN A 76 9.76 15.30 4.15
N PHE A 77 8.60 15.19 3.50
CA PHE A 77 8.25 14.10 2.60
C PHE A 77 8.66 14.44 1.17
N ILE A 78 9.71 13.79 0.68
CA ILE A 78 10.30 14.00 -0.65
C ILE A 78 9.79 12.91 -1.57
N SER A 79 8.72 13.19 -2.31
CA SER A 79 8.12 12.26 -3.27
C SER A 79 8.52 12.62 -4.70
N ARG A 80 9.05 11.64 -5.43
CA ARG A 80 9.62 11.81 -6.78
C ARG A 80 8.86 10.97 -7.80
N ASP A 81 8.62 11.56 -9.00
CA ASP A 81 8.00 10.86 -10.12
C ASP A 81 8.99 9.88 -10.78
N ASP A 82 8.65 8.60 -10.76
CA ASP A 82 9.40 7.56 -11.46
C ASP A 82 8.74 7.08 -12.78
N GLY A 83 7.53 7.55 -13.08
CA GLY A 83 6.79 7.17 -14.28
C GLY A 83 6.49 5.67 -14.40
N TYR A 84 6.57 4.91 -13.30
CA TYR A 84 6.51 3.45 -13.28
C TYR A 84 7.62 2.77 -14.08
N SER A 85 8.79 3.40 -14.12
CA SER A 85 9.97 2.93 -14.87
C SER A 85 11.07 2.48 -13.91
N PRO A 86 11.41 1.16 -13.85
CA PRO A 86 12.44 0.66 -12.95
C PRO A 86 13.79 1.39 -13.04
N PRO A 87 14.33 1.70 -14.24
CA PRO A 87 15.57 2.49 -14.35
C PRO A 87 15.44 3.88 -13.70
N LYS A 88 14.31 4.57 -13.91
CA LYS A 88 14.07 5.89 -13.33
C LYS A 88 13.88 5.79 -11.81
N THR A 89 13.23 4.72 -11.33
CA THR A 89 13.10 4.47 -9.88
C THR A 89 14.48 4.33 -9.23
N VAL A 90 15.38 3.55 -9.83
CA VAL A 90 16.77 3.40 -9.35
C VAL A 90 17.48 4.76 -9.26
N GLU A 91 17.34 5.60 -10.30
CA GLU A 91 17.92 6.95 -10.30
C GLU A 91 17.36 7.81 -9.15
N GLN A 92 16.04 7.87 -9.02
CA GLN A 92 15.38 8.69 -8.00
C GLN A 92 15.71 8.21 -6.59
N VAL A 93 15.75 6.89 -6.36
CA VAL A 93 16.09 6.32 -5.06
C VAL A 93 17.53 6.60 -4.67
N ARG A 94 18.48 6.51 -5.61
CA ARG A 94 19.87 6.92 -5.32
C ARG A 94 19.97 8.39 -4.92
N GLN A 95 19.25 9.28 -5.59
CA GLN A 95 19.21 10.69 -5.20
C GLN A 95 18.62 10.88 -3.78
N LEU A 96 17.51 10.19 -3.46
CA LEU A 96 16.89 10.25 -2.13
C LEU A 96 17.84 9.74 -1.02
N VAL A 97 18.56 8.66 -1.27
CA VAL A 97 19.45 8.04 -0.27
C VAL A 97 20.79 8.76 -0.18
N GLU A 98 21.44 9.04 -1.31
CA GLU A 98 22.83 9.51 -1.36
C GLU A 98 22.93 11.04 -1.26
N GLN A 99 21.96 11.79 -1.81
CA GLN A 99 21.99 13.27 -1.84
C GLN A 99 21.07 13.89 -0.80
N ASP A 100 19.78 13.50 -0.79
CA ASP A 100 18.82 14.02 0.17
C ASP A 100 19.02 13.42 1.58
N GLN A 101 19.70 12.27 1.66
CA GLN A 101 20.00 11.55 2.91
C GLN A 101 18.75 11.25 3.73
N VAL A 102 17.72 10.71 3.10
CA VAL A 102 16.48 10.36 3.79
C VAL A 102 16.71 9.27 4.85
N LEU A 103 15.92 9.31 5.92
CA LEU A 103 15.97 8.28 6.96
C LEU A 103 15.61 6.92 6.40
N PHE A 104 14.53 6.89 5.59
CA PHE A 104 13.99 5.68 4.97
C PHE A 104 13.15 6.03 3.74
N LEU A 105 12.78 5.00 2.97
CA LEU A 105 11.78 5.09 1.92
C LEU A 105 10.42 4.58 2.42
N PHE A 106 9.36 5.27 2.05
CA PHE A 106 8.00 4.99 2.47
C PHE A 106 7.05 4.92 1.29
N SER A 107 6.20 3.87 1.26
CA SER A 107 5.12 3.73 0.27
C SER A 107 5.59 3.86 -1.19
N THR A 108 6.81 3.40 -1.49
CA THR A 108 7.29 3.34 -2.87
C THR A 108 6.41 2.40 -3.69
N LEU A 109 5.96 2.85 -4.89
CA LEU A 109 4.89 2.18 -5.60
C LEU A 109 5.37 1.27 -6.73
N GLY A 110 4.72 0.11 -6.81
CA GLY A 110 4.84 -0.82 -7.93
C GLY A 110 5.75 -2.01 -7.67
N THR A 111 5.46 -3.14 -8.29
CA THR A 111 6.26 -4.35 -8.11
C THR A 111 7.58 -4.25 -8.86
N PRO A 112 7.61 -4.02 -10.19
CA PRO A 112 8.88 -4.00 -10.93
C PRO A 112 9.80 -2.85 -10.50
N THR A 113 9.24 -1.72 -10.10
CA THR A 113 9.99 -0.56 -9.61
C THR A 113 10.67 -0.86 -8.27
N ASN A 114 9.95 -1.49 -7.34
CA ASN A 114 10.49 -1.85 -6.04
C ASN A 114 11.46 -3.03 -6.11
N THR A 115 11.22 -4.02 -6.97
CA THR A 115 12.18 -5.11 -7.23
C THR A 115 13.55 -4.56 -7.68
N ALA A 116 13.56 -3.50 -8.50
CA ALA A 116 14.79 -2.89 -9.00
C ALA A 116 15.65 -2.19 -7.92
N ILE A 117 15.06 -1.81 -6.79
CA ILE A 117 15.75 -1.08 -5.70
C ILE A 117 15.90 -1.91 -4.42
N HIS A 118 15.20 -3.00 -4.31
CA HIS A 118 15.08 -3.86 -3.14
C HIS A 118 16.45 -4.30 -2.58
N GLY A 119 17.29 -4.89 -3.44
CA GLY A 119 18.64 -5.33 -3.05
C GLY A 119 19.53 -4.16 -2.59
N TYR A 120 19.55 -3.06 -3.37
CA TYR A 120 20.33 -1.87 -3.03
C TYR A 120 19.97 -1.30 -1.65
N LEU A 121 18.68 -1.22 -1.33
CA LEU A 121 18.22 -0.68 -0.04
C LEU A 121 18.59 -1.59 1.11
N ASN A 122 18.44 -2.91 0.96
CA ASN A 122 18.82 -3.88 1.99
C ASN A 122 20.34 -3.90 2.23
N ASP A 123 21.16 -3.89 1.17
CA ASP A 123 22.63 -3.84 1.28
C ASP A 123 23.12 -2.58 2.03
N ASN A 124 22.41 -1.45 1.84
CA ASN A 124 22.73 -0.17 2.48
C ASN A 124 21.98 0.05 3.80
N LYS A 125 21.22 -0.94 4.29
CA LYS A 125 20.41 -0.85 5.51
C LYS A 125 19.51 0.37 5.54
N VAL A 126 18.88 0.67 4.41
CA VAL A 126 17.87 1.73 4.26
C VAL A 126 16.50 1.08 4.36
N PRO A 127 15.70 1.37 5.39
CA PRO A 127 14.36 0.84 5.49
C PRO A 127 13.50 1.22 4.27
N GLN A 128 12.77 0.25 3.73
CA GLN A 128 11.76 0.41 2.70
C GLN A 128 10.43 -0.05 3.30
N LEU A 129 9.72 0.89 3.92
CA LEU A 129 8.57 0.59 4.75
C LEU A 129 7.25 0.77 4.00
N PHE A 130 6.38 -0.20 4.23
CA PHE A 130 5.02 -0.17 3.71
C PHE A 130 4.99 0.03 2.19
N VAL A 131 5.74 -0.84 1.49
CA VAL A 131 5.80 -0.83 0.02
C VAL A 131 4.38 -0.87 -0.56
N ALA A 132 4.08 0.02 -1.51
CA ALA A 132 2.79 0.07 -2.19
C ALA A 132 2.74 -0.96 -3.34
N SER A 133 2.82 -2.21 -2.95
CA SER A 133 2.73 -3.42 -3.77
C SER A 133 2.45 -4.61 -2.85
N GLY A 134 1.69 -5.56 -3.35
CA GLY A 134 1.38 -6.81 -2.64
C GLY A 134 2.23 -8.00 -3.09
N ALA A 135 3.39 -7.78 -3.75
CA ALA A 135 4.23 -8.90 -4.14
C ALA A 135 4.71 -9.70 -2.92
N ASP A 136 4.68 -11.01 -3.03
CA ASP A 136 4.96 -11.92 -1.90
C ASP A 136 6.39 -11.75 -1.36
N GLN A 137 7.32 -11.27 -2.18
CA GLN A 137 8.71 -11.01 -1.79
C GLN A 137 8.90 -9.91 -0.72
N TRP A 138 7.85 -9.12 -0.40
CA TRP A 138 7.94 -8.10 0.66
C TRP A 138 7.77 -8.69 2.06
N ASP A 139 7.42 -9.96 2.19
CA ASP A 139 7.35 -10.70 3.46
C ASP A 139 8.48 -11.75 3.54
N ASP A 140 9.73 -11.31 3.37
CA ASP A 140 10.92 -12.15 3.53
C ASP A 140 11.93 -11.49 4.51
N PRO A 141 11.61 -11.45 5.82
CA PRO A 141 12.49 -10.83 6.82
C PRO A 141 13.85 -11.51 6.95
N LYS A 142 13.97 -12.76 6.52
CA LYS A 142 15.23 -13.51 6.60
C LYS A 142 16.27 -13.00 5.60
N HIS A 143 15.87 -12.72 4.37
CA HIS A 143 16.78 -12.29 3.30
C HIS A 143 16.75 -10.77 3.12
N PHE A 144 15.64 -10.13 3.41
CA PHE A 144 15.40 -8.70 3.18
C PHE A 144 14.86 -8.00 4.44
N PRO A 145 15.64 -7.95 5.54
CA PRO A 145 15.18 -7.45 6.84
C PRO A 145 14.86 -5.95 6.86
N TRP A 146 15.13 -5.22 5.78
CA TRP A 146 14.91 -3.78 5.67
C TRP A 146 13.74 -3.42 4.76
N THR A 147 12.97 -4.41 4.25
CA THR A 147 11.82 -4.19 3.37
C THR A 147 10.56 -4.80 3.97
N MET A 148 9.45 -4.05 3.95
CA MET A 148 8.16 -4.49 4.47
C MET A 148 7.02 -4.01 3.56
N GLY A 149 6.07 -4.90 3.22
CA GLY A 149 4.84 -4.56 2.52
C GLY A 149 3.80 -3.86 3.40
N PHE A 150 2.64 -3.56 2.82
CA PHE A 150 1.49 -3.01 3.55
C PHE A 150 0.18 -3.71 3.19
N ILE A 151 -0.16 -3.73 1.90
CA ILE A 151 -1.41 -4.32 1.42
C ILE A 151 -1.35 -5.86 1.49
N PRO A 152 -2.49 -6.56 1.48
CA PRO A 152 -2.52 -8.01 1.39
C PRO A 152 -1.65 -8.53 0.24
N SER A 153 -0.99 -9.68 0.43
CA SER A 153 -0.15 -10.22 -0.63
C SER A 153 -1.01 -10.68 -1.81
N TYR A 154 -0.42 -10.61 -3.01
CA TYR A 154 -1.09 -11.04 -4.24
C TYR A 154 -1.43 -12.54 -4.22
N GLY A 155 -0.55 -13.34 -3.62
CA GLY A 155 -0.84 -14.76 -3.36
C GLY A 155 -2.06 -14.94 -2.46
N THR A 156 -2.18 -14.15 -1.39
CA THR A 156 -3.36 -14.15 -0.50
C THR A 156 -4.65 -13.87 -1.26
N GLU A 157 -4.68 -12.80 -2.04
CA GLU A 157 -5.87 -12.43 -2.82
C GLU A 157 -6.22 -13.51 -3.86
N ALA A 158 -5.21 -14.05 -4.55
CA ALA A 158 -5.41 -15.14 -5.51
C ALA A 158 -5.96 -16.41 -4.86
N HIS A 159 -5.53 -16.77 -3.66
CA HIS A 159 -6.10 -17.88 -2.88
C HIS A 159 -7.57 -17.64 -2.52
N ILE A 160 -7.97 -16.41 -2.20
CA ILE A 160 -9.36 -16.05 -1.93
C ILE A 160 -10.21 -16.27 -3.18
N TYR A 161 -9.74 -15.87 -4.36
CA TYR A 161 -10.41 -16.13 -5.62
C TYR A 161 -10.48 -17.62 -5.97
N ALA A 162 -9.37 -18.34 -5.79
CA ALA A 162 -9.34 -19.78 -6.00
C ALA A 162 -10.35 -20.51 -5.11
N ARG A 163 -10.45 -20.15 -3.83
CA ARG A 163 -11.43 -20.72 -2.89
C ARG A 163 -12.85 -20.45 -3.36
N TYR A 164 -13.17 -19.23 -3.76
CA TYR A 164 -14.51 -18.91 -4.30
C TYR A 164 -14.83 -19.71 -5.55
N ILE A 165 -13.87 -19.84 -6.48
CA ILE A 165 -14.03 -20.58 -7.72
C ILE A 165 -14.27 -22.08 -7.41
N LEU A 166 -13.48 -22.69 -6.53
CA LEU A 166 -13.65 -24.08 -6.15
C LEU A 166 -15.00 -24.39 -5.51
N GLN A 167 -15.54 -23.44 -4.74
CA GLN A 167 -16.81 -23.60 -4.06
C GLN A 167 -18.02 -23.37 -4.96
N ASN A 168 -17.96 -22.38 -5.85
CA ASN A 168 -19.11 -21.91 -6.61
C ASN A 168 -19.05 -22.26 -8.10
N LEU A 169 -17.85 -22.52 -8.64
CA LEU A 169 -17.58 -22.72 -10.08
C LEU A 169 -16.62 -23.93 -10.28
N PRO A 170 -16.87 -25.10 -9.67
CA PRO A 170 -15.88 -26.20 -9.56
C PRO A 170 -15.46 -26.84 -10.89
N ASN A 171 -16.20 -26.60 -11.97
CA ASN A 171 -15.95 -27.15 -13.31
C ASN A 171 -15.58 -26.06 -14.33
N SER A 172 -15.33 -24.85 -13.90
CA SER A 172 -15.05 -23.72 -14.78
C SER A 172 -13.69 -23.84 -15.49
N LYS A 173 -13.60 -23.14 -16.61
CA LYS A 173 -12.39 -22.94 -17.40
C LYS A 173 -11.89 -21.51 -17.17
N ILE A 174 -10.70 -21.36 -16.65
CA ILE A 174 -10.16 -20.07 -16.23
C ILE A 174 -9.20 -19.54 -17.29
N GLY A 175 -9.44 -18.33 -17.75
CA GLY A 175 -8.49 -17.52 -18.49
C GLY A 175 -7.85 -16.46 -17.56
N VAL A 176 -6.56 -16.21 -17.68
CA VAL A 176 -5.85 -15.22 -16.88
C VAL A 176 -5.17 -14.20 -17.79
N LEU A 177 -5.55 -12.92 -17.65
CA LEU A 177 -4.81 -11.78 -18.19
C LEU A 177 -3.89 -11.23 -17.09
N TYR A 178 -2.58 -11.11 -17.35
CA TYR A 178 -1.66 -10.67 -16.31
C TYR A 178 -0.52 -9.78 -16.84
N GLN A 179 -0.04 -8.84 -16.01
CA GLN A 179 1.16 -8.06 -16.29
C GLN A 179 2.40 -8.98 -16.27
N ASN A 180 3.29 -8.87 -17.25
CA ASN A 180 4.44 -9.77 -17.41
C ASN A 180 5.60 -9.39 -16.49
N ASP A 181 5.35 -9.40 -15.19
CA ASP A 181 6.34 -9.20 -14.13
C ASP A 181 5.93 -9.98 -12.86
N ASP A 182 6.61 -9.73 -11.74
CA ASP A 182 6.33 -10.45 -10.49
C ASP A 182 4.92 -10.15 -9.96
N PHE A 183 4.35 -8.96 -10.20
CA PHE A 183 2.95 -8.66 -9.86
C PHE A 183 1.99 -9.68 -10.48
N GLY A 184 2.08 -9.86 -11.82
CA GLY A 184 1.20 -10.79 -12.51
C GLY A 184 1.51 -12.25 -12.20
N LYS A 185 2.79 -12.58 -12.01
CA LYS A 185 3.22 -13.95 -11.71
C LYS A 185 2.80 -14.40 -10.31
N ASP A 186 2.85 -13.53 -9.30
CA ASP A 186 2.40 -13.86 -7.94
C ASP A 186 0.92 -14.22 -7.91
N TYR A 187 0.07 -13.46 -8.60
CA TYR A 187 -1.35 -13.84 -8.74
C TYR A 187 -1.54 -15.15 -9.47
N LEU A 188 -0.81 -15.38 -10.57
CA LEU A 188 -0.93 -16.61 -11.34
C LEU A 188 -0.46 -17.83 -10.53
N ASN A 189 0.62 -17.68 -9.78
CA ASN A 189 1.15 -18.71 -8.90
C ASN A 189 0.20 -18.95 -7.71
N GLY A 190 -0.25 -17.90 -7.04
CA GLY A 190 -1.23 -18.01 -5.95
C GLY A 190 -2.56 -18.63 -6.39
N LEU A 191 -3.03 -18.31 -7.62
CA LEU A 191 -4.20 -18.98 -8.18
C LEU A 191 -3.96 -20.48 -8.40
N ARG A 192 -2.80 -20.85 -8.98
CA ARG A 192 -2.43 -22.27 -9.19
C ARG A 192 -2.36 -23.01 -7.87
N ASP A 193 -1.73 -22.42 -6.89
CA ASP A 193 -1.56 -23.00 -5.56
C ASP A 193 -2.90 -23.17 -4.85
N GLY A 194 -3.74 -22.14 -4.86
CA GLY A 194 -5.08 -22.21 -4.29
C GLY A 194 -6.03 -23.20 -4.98
N LEU A 195 -5.86 -23.45 -6.28
CA LEU A 195 -6.62 -24.48 -7.02
C LEU A 195 -6.06 -25.90 -6.82
N GLY A 196 -4.80 -26.02 -6.38
CA GLY A 196 -4.12 -27.30 -6.15
C GLY A 196 -4.12 -28.18 -7.40
N ASP A 197 -4.40 -29.48 -7.24
CA ASP A 197 -4.40 -30.47 -8.34
C ASP A 197 -5.37 -30.14 -9.48
N LYS A 198 -6.35 -29.27 -9.24
CA LYS A 198 -7.29 -28.82 -10.28
C LYS A 198 -6.73 -27.75 -11.20
N ALA A 199 -5.66 -27.09 -10.83
CA ALA A 199 -5.10 -25.94 -11.55
C ALA A 199 -4.82 -26.28 -13.03
N ALA A 200 -4.13 -27.40 -13.30
CA ALA A 200 -3.76 -27.82 -14.66
C ALA A 200 -4.97 -28.08 -15.57
N LYS A 201 -6.12 -28.47 -14.99
CA LYS A 201 -7.36 -28.71 -15.73
C LYS A 201 -8.20 -27.46 -15.88
N MET A 202 -8.19 -26.58 -14.85
CA MET A 202 -9.07 -25.41 -14.79
C MET A 202 -8.47 -24.21 -15.51
N ILE A 203 -7.16 -23.94 -15.41
CA ILE A 203 -6.51 -22.82 -16.11
C ILE A 203 -6.24 -23.24 -17.55
N VAL A 204 -7.11 -22.83 -18.48
CA VAL A 204 -7.06 -23.23 -19.89
C VAL A 204 -6.25 -22.28 -20.76
N ALA A 205 -6.08 -21.03 -20.35
CA ALA A 205 -5.30 -20.04 -21.08
C ALA A 205 -4.73 -18.95 -20.15
N THR A 206 -3.55 -18.49 -20.48
CA THR A 206 -2.93 -17.32 -19.87
C THR A 206 -2.42 -16.38 -20.95
N GLN A 207 -2.63 -15.07 -20.79
CA GLN A 207 -2.14 -14.05 -21.71
C GLN A 207 -1.47 -12.95 -20.89
N SER A 208 -0.24 -12.63 -21.23
CA SER A 208 0.48 -11.53 -20.59
C SER A 208 0.41 -10.25 -21.41
N TYR A 209 0.64 -9.12 -20.74
CA TYR A 209 0.85 -7.82 -21.37
C TYR A 209 2.06 -7.12 -20.72
N GLU A 210 2.66 -6.21 -21.49
CA GLU A 210 3.70 -5.30 -21.02
C GLU A 210 3.09 -3.92 -20.71
N THR A 211 3.67 -3.19 -19.75
CA THR A 211 3.20 -1.83 -19.41
C THR A 211 3.39 -0.82 -20.55
N THR A 212 4.19 -1.18 -21.53
CA THR A 212 4.43 -0.43 -22.77
C THR A 212 3.45 -0.76 -23.89
N ASP A 213 2.63 -1.80 -23.73
CA ASP A 213 1.63 -2.15 -24.73
C ASP A 213 0.61 -1.02 -24.92
N PRO A 214 0.13 -0.80 -26.13
CA PRO A 214 -0.92 0.19 -26.38
C PRO A 214 -2.26 -0.26 -25.78
N THR A 215 -2.62 -1.54 -25.95
CA THR A 215 -3.88 -2.14 -25.49
C THR A 215 -3.70 -3.60 -25.11
N VAL A 216 -4.74 -4.20 -24.48
CA VAL A 216 -4.83 -5.64 -24.16
C VAL A 216 -5.93 -6.35 -24.97
N ASP A 217 -6.36 -5.74 -26.06
CA ASP A 217 -7.50 -6.22 -26.87
C ASP A 217 -7.26 -7.62 -27.46
N SER A 218 -6.07 -7.87 -27.99
CA SER A 218 -5.69 -9.17 -28.57
C SER A 218 -5.64 -10.27 -27.51
N GLN A 219 -5.14 -9.96 -26.32
CA GLN A 219 -5.08 -10.87 -25.20
C GLN A 219 -6.50 -11.29 -24.75
N VAL A 220 -7.42 -10.32 -24.62
CA VAL A 220 -8.82 -10.60 -24.25
C VAL A 220 -9.50 -11.47 -25.30
N VAL A 221 -9.31 -11.19 -26.59
CA VAL A 221 -9.85 -12.02 -27.68
C VAL A 221 -9.30 -13.45 -27.64
N ALA A 222 -8.00 -13.62 -27.39
CA ALA A 222 -7.38 -14.93 -27.27
C ALA A 222 -7.93 -15.71 -26.06
N LEU A 223 -8.15 -15.04 -24.93
CA LEU A 223 -8.75 -15.64 -23.73
C LEU A 223 -10.20 -16.07 -23.98
N GLN A 224 -10.99 -15.25 -24.67
CA GLN A 224 -12.35 -15.61 -25.09
C GLN A 224 -12.35 -16.85 -26.00
N ALA A 225 -11.46 -16.89 -26.99
CA ALA A 225 -11.32 -17.99 -27.95
C ALA A 225 -10.89 -19.30 -27.30
N SER A 226 -10.27 -19.28 -26.12
CA SER A 226 -9.90 -20.48 -25.36
C SER A 226 -11.09 -21.23 -24.77
N GLY A 227 -12.28 -20.62 -24.81
CA GLY A 227 -13.49 -21.16 -24.20
C GLY A 227 -13.51 -21.02 -22.67
N ALA A 228 -12.72 -20.11 -22.11
CA ALA A 228 -12.77 -19.76 -20.68
C ALA A 228 -14.14 -19.13 -20.33
N ASP A 229 -14.70 -19.54 -19.20
CA ASP A 229 -15.95 -19.04 -18.62
C ASP A 229 -15.72 -18.28 -17.31
N VAL A 230 -14.48 -18.29 -16.81
CA VAL A 230 -13.96 -17.43 -15.75
C VAL A 230 -12.79 -16.62 -16.31
N LEU A 231 -12.74 -15.33 -16.03
CA LEU A 231 -11.61 -14.45 -16.35
C LEU A 231 -11.05 -13.86 -15.06
N LEU A 232 -9.75 -14.00 -14.83
CA LEU A 232 -9.02 -13.22 -13.84
C LEU A 232 -8.20 -12.16 -14.56
N THR A 233 -8.47 -10.87 -14.26
CA THR A 233 -7.71 -9.72 -14.78
C THR A 233 -6.76 -9.20 -13.71
N VAL A 234 -5.46 -9.43 -13.93
CA VAL A 234 -4.35 -8.97 -13.11
C VAL A 234 -3.64 -7.83 -13.83
N ALA A 235 -4.16 -6.63 -13.67
CA ALA A 235 -3.73 -5.49 -14.46
C ALA A 235 -3.74 -4.18 -13.66
N ILE A 236 -2.82 -3.26 -13.99
CA ILE A 236 -2.87 -1.88 -13.47
C ILE A 236 -4.03 -1.10 -14.11
N PRO A 237 -4.49 0.02 -13.53
CA PRO A 237 -5.76 0.68 -13.87
C PRO A 237 -6.03 0.90 -15.35
N LYS A 238 -5.03 1.36 -16.12
CA LYS A 238 -5.16 1.59 -17.56
C LYS A 238 -5.61 0.32 -18.28
N PHE A 239 -4.93 -0.79 -18.05
CA PHE A 239 -5.16 -2.06 -18.75
C PHE A 239 -6.36 -2.81 -18.20
N ALA A 240 -6.66 -2.66 -16.91
CA ALA A 240 -7.89 -3.17 -16.30
C ALA A 240 -9.12 -2.56 -16.97
N ALA A 241 -9.17 -1.22 -17.12
CA ALA A 241 -10.27 -0.55 -17.79
C ALA A 241 -10.40 -0.95 -19.28
N GLN A 242 -9.28 -1.19 -19.97
CA GLN A 242 -9.28 -1.68 -21.36
C GLN A 242 -9.84 -3.12 -21.43
N ALA A 243 -9.39 -4.01 -20.54
CA ALA A 243 -9.88 -5.39 -20.49
C ALA A 243 -11.39 -5.44 -20.24
N ILE A 244 -11.89 -4.68 -19.25
CA ILE A 244 -13.34 -4.62 -18.95
C ILE A 244 -14.13 -4.17 -20.17
N ARG A 245 -13.71 -3.09 -20.85
CA ARG A 245 -14.35 -2.64 -22.08
C ARG A 245 -14.37 -3.71 -23.15
N LYS A 246 -13.20 -4.34 -23.40
CA LYS A 246 -13.08 -5.33 -24.46
C LYS A 246 -13.91 -6.57 -24.20
N VAL A 247 -13.97 -7.06 -22.97
CA VAL A 247 -14.83 -8.18 -22.56
C VAL A 247 -16.30 -7.85 -22.91
N TYR A 248 -16.75 -6.67 -22.51
CA TYR A 248 -18.12 -6.22 -22.79
C TYR A 248 -18.42 -6.08 -24.30
N ASP A 249 -17.52 -5.41 -25.01
CA ASP A 249 -17.69 -5.07 -26.45
C ASP A 249 -17.68 -6.31 -27.35
N THR A 250 -16.99 -7.40 -26.92
CA THR A 250 -17.02 -8.70 -27.62
C THR A 250 -18.24 -9.55 -27.30
N GLY A 251 -19.10 -9.12 -26.38
CA GLY A 251 -20.23 -9.89 -25.89
C GLY A 251 -19.85 -11.12 -25.05
N TRP A 252 -18.56 -11.25 -24.65
CA TRP A 252 -18.11 -12.30 -23.76
C TRP A 252 -18.65 -12.08 -22.34
N LYS A 253 -19.16 -13.14 -21.69
CA LYS A 253 -19.80 -13.06 -20.36
C LYS A 253 -19.18 -14.06 -19.38
N PRO A 254 -17.87 -13.94 -19.07
CA PRO A 254 -17.26 -14.77 -18.05
C PRO A 254 -17.69 -14.33 -16.66
N THR A 255 -17.56 -15.19 -15.66
CA THR A 255 -17.42 -14.71 -14.28
C THR A 255 -16.08 -14.00 -14.18
N HIS A 256 -16.12 -12.68 -14.05
CA HIS A 256 -14.94 -11.83 -14.15
C HIS A 256 -14.42 -11.42 -12.77
N PHE A 257 -13.18 -11.81 -12.46
CA PHE A 257 -12.44 -11.38 -11.27
C PHE A 257 -11.44 -10.28 -11.64
N LEU A 258 -11.37 -9.26 -10.81
CA LEU A 258 -10.47 -8.11 -10.97
C LEU A 258 -9.63 -7.94 -9.70
N THR A 259 -8.33 -7.69 -9.84
CA THR A 259 -7.45 -7.45 -8.70
C THR A 259 -7.86 -6.20 -7.92
N SER A 260 -7.70 -6.23 -6.59
CA SER A 260 -8.03 -5.13 -5.68
C SER A 260 -7.27 -3.84 -5.98
N VAL A 261 -6.07 -3.93 -6.52
CA VAL A 261 -5.27 -2.76 -6.88
C VAL A 261 -5.87 -1.96 -8.05
N SER A 262 -6.85 -2.52 -8.76
CA SER A 262 -7.52 -1.87 -9.92
C SER A 262 -9.04 -1.77 -9.76
N ASN A 263 -9.58 -1.87 -8.54
CA ASN A 263 -11.02 -1.81 -8.29
C ASN A 263 -11.60 -0.39 -8.15
N SER A 264 -10.80 0.67 -8.33
CA SER A 264 -11.27 2.05 -8.16
C SER A 264 -12.49 2.37 -9.03
N VAL A 265 -13.59 2.78 -8.38
CA VAL A 265 -14.81 3.23 -9.07
C VAL A 265 -14.55 4.52 -9.84
N GLY A 266 -13.86 5.48 -9.23
CA GLY A 266 -13.63 6.81 -9.80
C GLY A 266 -12.62 6.86 -10.93
N THR A 267 -11.78 5.84 -11.10
CA THR A 267 -10.77 5.77 -12.17
C THR A 267 -11.00 4.59 -13.10
N VAL A 268 -11.00 3.36 -12.61
CA VAL A 268 -11.07 2.16 -13.45
C VAL A 268 -12.48 1.94 -13.98
N MET A 269 -13.49 1.85 -13.11
CA MET A 269 -14.87 1.59 -13.54
C MET A 269 -15.44 2.74 -14.37
N LYS A 270 -15.15 3.98 -13.99
CA LYS A 270 -15.51 5.16 -14.77
C LYS A 270 -14.90 5.13 -16.18
N SER A 271 -13.61 4.80 -16.28
CA SER A 271 -12.90 4.73 -17.57
C SER A 271 -13.34 3.55 -18.41
N ALA A 272 -13.75 2.44 -17.79
CA ALA A 272 -14.31 1.29 -18.51
C ALA A 272 -15.72 1.57 -19.05
N GLY A 273 -16.53 2.32 -18.35
CA GLY A 273 -17.97 2.46 -18.43
C GLY A 273 -18.63 1.63 -17.34
N TYR A 274 -19.36 2.28 -16.44
CA TYR A 274 -19.92 1.62 -15.25
C TYR A 274 -20.76 0.39 -15.59
N GLU A 275 -21.59 0.49 -16.63
CA GLU A 275 -22.45 -0.59 -17.13
C GLU A 275 -21.66 -1.83 -17.59
N LYS A 276 -20.40 -1.62 -18.02
CA LYS A 276 -19.53 -2.69 -18.53
C LYS A 276 -18.88 -3.49 -17.40
N GLY A 277 -18.83 -2.93 -16.21
CA GLY A 277 -18.27 -3.56 -15.03
C GLY A 277 -19.26 -4.33 -14.17
N VAL A 278 -20.57 -4.25 -14.47
CA VAL A 278 -21.60 -4.89 -13.63
C VAL A 278 -21.35 -6.38 -13.47
N GLY A 279 -21.29 -6.85 -12.23
CA GLY A 279 -21.09 -8.25 -11.90
C GLY A 279 -19.65 -8.67 -11.71
N ILE A 280 -18.66 -7.81 -11.97
CA ILE A 280 -17.25 -8.07 -11.68
C ILE A 280 -17.08 -8.29 -10.17
N ILE A 281 -16.26 -9.29 -9.82
CA ILE A 281 -15.91 -9.66 -8.45
C ILE A 281 -14.48 -9.17 -8.19
N SER A 282 -14.28 -8.57 -7.02
CA SER A 282 -12.97 -8.19 -6.49
C SER A 282 -12.86 -8.57 -5.02
N ALA A 283 -11.77 -8.19 -4.38
CA ALA A 283 -11.61 -8.30 -2.94
C ALA A 283 -11.18 -6.96 -2.36
N ALA A 284 -11.64 -6.65 -1.17
CA ALA A 284 -11.35 -5.39 -0.49
C ALA A 284 -10.75 -5.63 0.89
N PHE A 285 -9.86 -4.72 1.30
CA PHE A 285 -9.37 -4.59 2.67
C PHE A 285 -9.66 -3.19 3.24
N ALA A 286 -10.02 -2.23 2.37
CA ALA A 286 -10.34 -0.85 2.71
C ALA A 286 -11.80 -0.53 2.36
N LYS A 287 -12.37 0.46 3.04
CA LYS A 287 -13.71 1.01 2.77
C LYS A 287 -13.69 1.75 1.44
N ASP A 288 -14.59 1.41 0.52
CA ASP A 288 -14.77 2.17 -0.71
C ASP A 288 -15.59 3.44 -0.40
N PRO A 289 -15.06 4.64 -0.69
CA PRO A 289 -15.78 5.90 -0.42
C PRO A 289 -17.07 6.07 -1.22
N THR A 290 -17.27 5.26 -2.28
CA THR A 290 -18.52 5.31 -3.06
C THR A 290 -19.63 4.46 -2.49
N ASP A 291 -19.32 3.55 -1.54
CA ASP A 291 -20.33 2.69 -0.93
C ASP A 291 -21.15 3.45 0.13
N PRO A 292 -22.48 3.60 -0.08
CA PRO A 292 -23.35 4.34 0.84
C PRO A 292 -23.31 3.87 2.29
N GLN A 293 -22.93 2.59 2.55
CA GLN A 293 -22.86 2.07 3.91
C GLN A 293 -21.84 2.80 4.81
N TRP A 294 -20.84 3.46 4.22
CA TRP A 294 -19.78 4.17 4.95
C TRP A 294 -20.01 5.67 5.08
N GLN A 295 -20.80 6.29 4.17
CA GLN A 295 -20.89 7.74 3.97
C GLN A 295 -21.24 8.56 5.23
N ASP A 296 -21.97 7.98 6.18
CA ASP A 296 -22.35 8.64 7.42
C ASP A 296 -21.55 8.17 8.64
N THR A 297 -20.52 7.35 8.44
CA THR A 297 -19.65 6.92 9.55
C THR A 297 -18.70 8.04 9.95
N PRO A 298 -18.36 8.15 11.27
CA PRO A 298 -17.41 9.17 11.74
C PRO A 298 -16.06 9.11 11.01
N GLU A 299 -15.59 7.91 10.69
CA GLU A 299 -14.32 7.68 10.03
C GLU A 299 -14.31 8.20 8.58
N ASP A 300 -15.41 7.97 7.85
CA ASP A 300 -15.56 8.49 6.48
C ASP A 300 -15.68 10.02 6.50
N GLN A 301 -16.44 10.58 7.42
CA GLN A 301 -16.57 12.03 7.58
C GLN A 301 -15.24 12.70 7.93
N GLU A 302 -14.41 12.08 8.77
CA GLU A 302 -13.06 12.56 9.08
C GLU A 302 -12.17 12.53 7.83
N TRP A 303 -12.17 11.41 7.10
CA TRP A 303 -11.43 11.28 5.84
C TRP A 303 -11.89 12.30 4.79
N LEU A 304 -13.20 12.48 4.61
CA LEU A 304 -13.75 13.47 3.68
C LEU A 304 -13.36 14.90 4.06
N ALA A 305 -13.41 15.25 5.35
CA ALA A 305 -13.00 16.56 5.83
C ALA A 305 -11.49 16.80 5.57
N PHE A 306 -10.67 15.78 5.82
CA PHE A 306 -9.25 15.81 5.49
C PHE A 306 -9.03 16.03 3.98
N MET A 307 -9.66 15.22 3.13
CA MET A 307 -9.49 15.32 1.67
C MET A 307 -9.92 16.68 1.14
N LYS A 308 -11.08 17.18 1.57
CA LYS A 308 -11.58 18.52 1.18
C LYS A 308 -10.65 19.65 1.57
N LYS A 309 -10.03 19.56 2.75
CA LYS A 309 -9.13 20.60 3.25
C LYS A 309 -7.72 20.53 2.68
N TYR A 310 -7.15 19.33 2.59
CA TYR A 310 -5.73 19.13 2.30
C TYR A 310 -5.43 18.58 0.91
N ASN A 311 -6.40 17.92 0.26
CA ASN A 311 -6.25 17.34 -1.09
C ASN A 311 -7.48 17.60 -1.97
N ALA A 312 -7.95 18.83 -2.01
CA ALA A 312 -9.23 19.24 -2.61
C ALA A 312 -9.39 18.91 -4.11
N SER A 313 -8.28 18.71 -4.83
CA SER A 313 -8.30 18.33 -6.26
C SER A 313 -8.42 16.82 -6.49
N ALA A 314 -8.38 16.01 -5.42
CA ALA A 314 -8.45 14.56 -5.54
C ALA A 314 -9.84 14.08 -5.94
N ASN A 315 -9.87 13.00 -6.69
CA ASN A 315 -11.11 12.29 -6.98
C ASN A 315 -11.55 11.49 -5.74
N LEU A 316 -12.59 11.95 -5.05
CA LEU A 316 -13.10 11.31 -3.83
C LEU A 316 -13.73 9.92 -4.07
N ALA A 317 -14.05 9.57 -5.32
CA ALA A 317 -14.53 8.24 -5.69
C ALA A 317 -13.37 7.25 -5.97
N ASP A 318 -12.13 7.64 -5.71
CA ASP A 318 -10.96 6.78 -5.89
C ASP A 318 -10.51 6.22 -4.55
N ILE A 319 -10.73 4.93 -4.33
CA ILE A 319 -10.35 4.20 -3.12
C ILE A 319 -8.84 4.34 -2.79
N GLN A 320 -8.00 4.57 -3.80
CA GLN A 320 -6.56 4.74 -3.59
C GLN A 320 -6.24 5.99 -2.75
N GLY A 321 -7.16 6.98 -2.70
CA GLY A 321 -7.07 8.09 -1.77
C GLY A 321 -7.24 7.67 -0.31
N ALA A 322 -8.18 6.77 -0.02
CA ALA A 322 -8.38 6.20 1.32
C ALA A 322 -7.23 5.27 1.74
N VAL A 323 -6.68 4.53 0.77
CA VAL A 323 -5.50 3.68 0.97
C VAL A 323 -4.27 4.55 1.31
N GLY A 324 -3.99 5.62 0.56
CA GLY A 324 -2.89 6.56 0.85
C GLY A 324 -3.03 7.24 2.22
N TYR A 325 -4.27 7.56 2.63
CA TYR A 325 -4.56 8.06 3.98
C TYR A 325 -4.16 7.05 5.05
N SER A 326 -4.51 5.78 4.86
CA SER A 326 -4.17 4.68 5.78
C SER A 326 -2.66 4.43 5.87
N TYR A 327 -1.94 4.50 4.75
CA TYR A 327 -0.48 4.44 4.72
C TYR A 327 0.14 5.53 5.60
N ALA A 328 -0.29 6.79 5.42
CA ALA A 328 0.25 7.90 6.19
C ALA A 328 -0.07 7.79 7.69
N GLN A 329 -1.27 7.31 8.05
CA GLN A 329 -1.66 7.10 9.45
C GLN A 329 -0.76 6.11 10.16
N ILE A 330 -0.54 4.93 9.57
CA ILE A 330 0.32 3.93 10.20
C ILE A 330 1.77 4.40 10.28
N MET A 331 2.27 5.12 9.27
CA MET A 331 3.63 5.65 9.30
C MET A 331 3.81 6.68 10.42
N VAL A 332 2.83 7.55 10.63
CA VAL A 332 2.85 8.51 11.75
C VAL A 332 2.82 7.77 13.10
N ALA A 333 2.06 6.70 13.23
CA ALA A 333 2.03 5.89 14.45
C ALA A 333 3.41 5.25 14.75
N VAL A 334 4.05 4.68 13.74
CA VAL A 334 5.40 4.09 13.85
C VAL A 334 6.43 5.16 14.24
N LEU A 335 6.42 6.32 13.58
CA LEU A 335 7.35 7.41 13.89
C LEU A 335 7.13 7.98 15.31
N LYS A 336 5.88 8.09 15.77
CA LYS A 336 5.57 8.48 17.14
C LYS A 336 6.12 7.48 18.16
N ALA A 337 6.02 6.19 17.86
CA ALA A 337 6.53 5.12 18.71
C ALA A 337 8.08 5.09 18.80
N CYS A 338 8.78 5.64 17.80
CA CYS A 338 10.23 5.79 17.85
C CYS A 338 10.71 6.77 18.93
N GLY A 339 9.86 7.73 19.35
CA GLY A 339 10.26 8.77 20.31
C GLY A 339 11.46 9.59 19.81
N ASP A 340 12.46 9.72 20.66
CA ASP A 340 13.72 10.41 20.34
C ASP A 340 14.80 9.47 19.80
N ASN A 341 14.51 8.18 19.61
CA ASN A 341 15.37 7.24 18.93
C ASN A 341 14.91 7.03 17.49
N LEU A 342 15.27 7.96 16.61
CA LEU A 342 14.97 7.94 15.18
C LEU A 342 16.15 7.39 14.37
N THR A 343 16.61 6.19 14.76
CA THR A 343 17.56 5.37 13.98
C THR A 343 16.81 4.42 13.06
N ARG A 344 17.46 3.96 11.98
CA ARG A 344 16.88 2.99 11.04
C ARG A 344 16.52 1.67 11.72
N GLU A 345 17.37 1.22 12.65
CA GLU A 345 17.17 0.00 13.42
C GLU A 345 15.91 0.09 14.31
N ASN A 346 15.76 1.21 15.04
CA ASN A 346 14.60 1.39 15.89
C ASN A 346 13.31 1.59 15.06
N LEU A 347 13.42 2.25 13.92
CA LEU A 347 12.29 2.39 12.99
C LEU A 347 11.79 1.02 12.51
N MET A 348 12.69 0.13 12.08
CA MET A 348 12.34 -1.26 11.74
C MET A 348 11.72 -1.99 12.92
N LYS A 349 12.32 -1.87 14.11
CA LYS A 349 11.80 -2.50 15.34
C LYS A 349 10.36 -2.07 15.62
N GLN A 350 10.03 -0.78 15.51
CA GLN A 350 8.66 -0.29 15.72
C GLN A 350 7.71 -0.79 14.62
N ALA A 351 8.13 -0.74 13.36
CA ALA A 351 7.32 -1.23 12.23
C ALA A 351 7.05 -2.75 12.31
N THR A 352 7.99 -3.53 12.87
CA THR A 352 7.84 -4.98 13.06
C THR A 352 7.23 -5.38 14.40
N SER A 353 6.60 -4.45 15.11
CA SER A 353 5.99 -4.68 16.43
C SER A 353 4.52 -4.21 16.48
N LEU A 354 3.88 -4.09 15.33
CA LEU A 354 2.47 -3.68 15.26
C LEU A 354 1.58 -4.79 15.80
N GLN A 355 0.58 -4.43 16.63
CA GLN A 355 -0.34 -5.39 17.24
C GLN A 355 -1.80 -4.91 17.11
N ASN A 356 -2.56 -5.57 16.25
CA ASN A 356 -4.00 -5.36 16.08
C ASN A 356 -4.39 -3.88 15.85
N ILE A 357 -3.59 -3.16 15.08
CA ILE A 357 -3.86 -1.74 14.77
C ILE A 357 -5.04 -1.66 13.81
N ALA A 358 -6.14 -1.07 14.25
CA ALA A 358 -7.26 -0.71 13.38
C ALA A 358 -7.04 0.70 12.82
N LEU A 359 -7.26 0.86 11.52
CA LEU A 359 -7.25 2.17 10.86
C LEU A 359 -8.65 2.53 10.36
N PRO A 360 -9.05 3.81 10.41
CA PRO A 360 -10.41 4.27 10.10
C PRO A 360 -10.95 3.80 8.75
N MET A 361 -10.09 3.81 7.72
CA MET A 361 -10.48 3.44 6.35
C MET A 361 -10.26 1.97 6.00
N LEU A 362 -9.84 1.12 6.93
CA LEU A 362 -9.89 -0.33 6.73
C LEU A 362 -11.30 -0.88 6.98
N LEU A 363 -11.62 -2.02 6.37
CA LEU A 363 -12.88 -2.70 6.63
C LEU A 363 -12.97 -3.17 8.09
N PRO A 364 -14.15 -3.18 8.71
CA PRO A 364 -14.35 -3.71 10.04
C PRO A 364 -13.81 -5.14 10.19
N GLY A 365 -13.06 -5.39 11.25
CA GLY A 365 -12.43 -6.69 11.52
C GLY A 365 -11.07 -6.88 10.83
N ILE A 366 -10.62 -5.95 9.99
CA ILE A 366 -9.27 -5.95 9.40
C ILE A 366 -8.35 -5.09 10.25
N THR A 367 -7.23 -5.66 10.66
CA THR A 367 -6.21 -5.02 11.50
C THR A 367 -4.82 -5.29 10.99
N LEU A 368 -3.88 -4.40 11.32
CA LEU A 368 -2.47 -4.59 11.03
C LEU A 368 -1.76 -5.24 12.22
N SER A 369 -1.00 -6.30 11.93
CA SER A 369 -0.10 -6.93 12.89
C SER A 369 1.16 -7.38 12.19
N THR A 370 2.31 -7.18 12.82
CA THR A 370 3.62 -7.59 12.31
C THR A 370 4.45 -8.22 13.43
N SER A 371 5.49 -8.95 13.06
CA SER A 371 6.48 -9.48 14.00
C SER A 371 7.87 -9.49 13.36
N ALA A 372 8.88 -9.89 14.11
CA ALA A 372 10.24 -10.03 13.58
C ALA A 372 10.36 -11.08 12.45
N THR A 373 9.38 -11.96 12.31
CA THR A 373 9.36 -13.05 11.31
C THR A 373 8.16 -12.97 10.36
N ASP A 374 7.39 -11.86 10.39
CA ASP A 374 6.16 -11.69 9.62
C ASP A 374 6.01 -10.21 9.27
N PHE A 375 6.34 -9.88 8.02
CA PHE A 375 6.35 -8.53 7.47
C PHE A 375 5.12 -8.21 6.62
N ALA A 376 4.08 -9.07 6.67
CA ALA A 376 2.78 -8.84 6.03
C ALA A 376 1.77 -8.23 7.01
N PRO A 377 1.58 -6.90 7.05
CA PRO A 377 0.73 -6.25 8.06
C PRO A 377 -0.74 -6.62 7.95
N ILE A 378 -1.29 -6.70 6.74
CA ILE A 378 -2.70 -7.01 6.47
C ILE A 378 -2.80 -8.38 5.78
N LYS A 379 -3.59 -9.28 6.38
CA LYS A 379 -3.75 -10.68 5.91
C LYS A 379 -5.21 -11.05 5.69
N GLN A 380 -6.10 -10.10 5.76
CA GLN A 380 -7.53 -10.31 5.63
C GLN A 380 -8.09 -9.48 4.48
N MET A 381 -9.05 -10.06 3.77
CA MET A 381 -9.85 -9.38 2.75
C MET A 381 -11.28 -9.89 2.78
N GLN A 382 -12.19 -9.12 2.21
CA GLN A 382 -13.57 -9.53 1.97
C GLN A 382 -13.88 -9.41 0.49
N LEU A 383 -14.65 -10.36 -0.05
CA LEU A 383 -15.10 -10.28 -1.43
C LEU A 383 -16.10 -9.16 -1.63
N GLU A 384 -16.05 -8.56 -2.81
CA GLU A 384 -16.96 -7.51 -3.24
C GLU A 384 -17.40 -7.74 -4.69
N LYS A 385 -18.56 -7.20 -5.05
CA LYS A 385 -19.12 -7.29 -6.39
C LYS A 385 -19.61 -5.93 -6.85
N PHE A 386 -19.23 -5.52 -8.05
CA PHE A 386 -19.65 -4.24 -8.61
C PHE A 386 -21.10 -4.30 -9.10
N ASP A 387 -21.93 -3.35 -8.64
CA ASP A 387 -23.37 -3.28 -8.99
C ASP A 387 -23.69 -2.32 -10.13
N GLY A 388 -22.69 -1.61 -10.68
CA GLY A 388 -22.83 -0.59 -11.70
C GLY A 388 -22.69 0.84 -11.16
N ALA A 389 -22.61 1.01 -9.85
CA ALA A 389 -22.41 2.30 -9.19
C ALA A 389 -21.31 2.23 -8.13
N THR A 390 -21.28 1.18 -7.35
CA THR A 390 -20.34 0.96 -6.27
C THR A 390 -20.05 -0.53 -6.06
N TRP A 391 -19.07 -0.85 -5.24
CA TRP A 391 -18.79 -2.20 -4.79
C TRP A 391 -19.70 -2.58 -3.62
N LYS A 392 -20.24 -3.80 -3.65
CA LYS A 392 -21.03 -4.39 -2.57
C LYS A 392 -20.28 -5.55 -1.96
N LEU A 393 -19.94 -5.42 -0.70
CA LEU A 393 -19.31 -6.49 0.07
C LEU A 393 -20.24 -7.69 0.18
N PHE A 394 -19.68 -8.89 0.09
CA PHE A 394 -20.39 -10.12 0.33
C PHE A 394 -19.50 -11.20 0.95
N GLY A 395 -20.13 -12.21 1.56
CA GLY A 395 -19.39 -13.23 2.32
C GLY A 395 -18.75 -12.67 3.59
N GLU A 396 -17.94 -13.48 4.24
CA GLU A 396 -17.21 -13.12 5.45
C GLU A 396 -15.83 -12.55 5.11
N VAL A 397 -15.21 -11.86 6.08
CA VAL A 397 -13.79 -11.50 6.00
C VAL A 397 -12.97 -12.79 6.02
N ILE A 398 -12.18 -12.99 5.00
CA ILE A 398 -11.35 -14.18 4.80
C ILE A 398 -9.92 -13.83 5.21
N ARG A 399 -9.35 -14.63 6.09
CA ARG A 399 -7.93 -14.58 6.43
C ARG A 399 -7.15 -15.56 5.54
N ALA A 400 -5.99 -15.11 5.05
CA ALA A 400 -5.05 -16.02 4.40
C ALA A 400 -4.70 -17.19 5.34
N PRO A 401 -4.45 -18.40 4.78
CA PRO A 401 -3.78 -19.45 5.55
C PRO A 401 -2.47 -18.88 6.12
N ALA A 402 -2.12 -19.27 7.34
CA ALA A 402 -0.78 -19.00 7.85
C ALA A 402 0.23 -19.79 6.98
N ASN A 403 1.24 -19.12 6.44
CA ASN A 403 2.37 -19.76 5.75
C ASN A 403 3.16 -20.64 6.71
#